data_b58c1bc79bf2aacb181237f4531339a9
#
_entry.id   b58c1bc79bf2aacb181237f4531339a9
#
_cell.length_a   1.000
_cell.length_b   1.000
_cell.length_c   1.000
_cell.angle_alpha   90.00
_cell.angle_beta   90.00
_cell.angle_gamma   90.00
#
_symmetry.space_group_name_H-M   'P 1'
#
loop_
_entity.id
_entity.type
_entity.pdbx_description
1 polymer ?
#
loop_
_entity_poly.entity_id
_entity_poly.type
_entity_poly.pdbx_seq_one_letter_code
_entity_poly.pdbx_strand_id
1 'polypeptide(L)'
;MSATAIAKLINVSKSTISREIKRNLNMYRHYVWIDAQQFSDMRKHIPRRTRRMTKDLWEEIVPLLKRHWSPETVVGVMRRNGRDCVSAEWIYHFVRLDKERGGTLYTYLPHHLKHRRRPVSAHIPIKDRVSIDERPAVVDAKTRFGDWEMDTIIGKDGKGAIVTLVERTTKKLLMAKSPKGKNAKAVAKLVVQLLKPYERHVRTITTDNGTEFAEHKYIAKKLHTKVFFAHPYSSWEKGLVENTNKLVRQYIPSGTDFSSLSDDYILFVQTELNLRPRKLLNFSSPKQKFFLSLHNSVALGS
;
A
#
# COMPACT_ATOMS: atom_id res chain seq x y z
N MET A 1 -25.49 -41.90 -25.34
CA MET A 1 -26.06 -40.59 -24.99
C MET A 1 -25.17 -39.48 -25.49
N SER A 2 -25.72 -38.33 -25.94
CA SER A 2 -24.90 -37.16 -26.33
C SER A 2 -24.40 -36.40 -25.10
N ALA A 3 -23.28 -35.68 -25.24
CA ALA A 3 -22.76 -34.86 -24.16
C ALA A 3 -23.74 -33.81 -23.62
N THR A 4 -24.68 -33.37 -24.47
CA THR A 4 -25.76 -32.45 -24.09
C THR A 4 -26.83 -33.15 -23.23
N ALA A 5 -27.16 -34.41 -23.55
CA ALA A 5 -28.14 -35.18 -22.75
C ALA A 5 -27.56 -35.53 -21.37
N ILE A 6 -26.28 -35.91 -21.29
CA ILE A 6 -25.59 -36.19 -20.03
C ILE A 6 -25.53 -34.91 -19.17
N ALA A 7 -25.16 -33.77 -19.77
CA ALA A 7 -25.07 -32.49 -19.08
C ALA A 7 -26.37 -32.06 -18.40
N LYS A 8 -27.50 -32.25 -19.12
CA LYS A 8 -28.86 -32.02 -18.56
C LYS A 8 -29.20 -32.96 -17.40
N LEU A 9 -28.84 -34.24 -17.53
CA LEU A 9 -29.17 -35.27 -16.55
C LEU A 9 -28.48 -35.04 -15.20
N ILE A 10 -27.19 -34.57 -15.21
CA ILE A 10 -26.43 -34.34 -14.00
C ILE A 10 -26.29 -32.86 -13.64
N ASN A 11 -27.07 -31.99 -14.28
CA ASN A 11 -27.15 -30.54 -14.02
C ASN A 11 -25.80 -29.81 -14.07
N VAL A 12 -25.02 -30.04 -15.12
CA VAL A 12 -23.75 -29.35 -15.39
C VAL A 12 -23.72 -28.79 -16.81
N SER A 13 -22.73 -27.92 -17.09
CA SER A 13 -22.60 -27.37 -18.45
C SER A 13 -22.11 -28.43 -19.45
N LYS A 14 -22.57 -28.32 -20.70
CA LYS A 14 -22.09 -29.17 -21.82
C LYS A 14 -20.57 -29.10 -21.95
N SER A 15 -19.95 -27.92 -21.71
CA SER A 15 -18.51 -27.72 -21.75
C SER A 15 -17.77 -28.49 -20.66
N THR A 16 -18.40 -28.70 -19.50
CA THR A 16 -17.85 -29.54 -18.42
C THR A 16 -17.74 -30.98 -18.86
N ILE A 17 -18.83 -31.54 -19.42
CA ILE A 17 -18.85 -32.90 -19.94
C ILE A 17 -17.86 -33.09 -21.08
N SER A 18 -17.82 -32.18 -22.04
CA SER A 18 -16.87 -32.24 -23.15
C SER A 18 -15.42 -32.23 -22.69
N ARG A 19 -15.10 -31.41 -21.69
CA ARG A 19 -13.74 -31.36 -21.07
C ARG A 19 -13.42 -32.63 -20.32
N GLU A 20 -14.38 -33.18 -19.59
CA GLU A 20 -14.19 -34.41 -18.84
C GLU A 20 -13.93 -35.60 -19.77
N ILE A 21 -14.73 -35.74 -20.83
CA ILE A 21 -14.54 -36.80 -21.85
C ILE A 21 -13.15 -36.64 -22.48
N LYS A 22 -12.83 -35.46 -23.05
CA LYS A 22 -11.54 -35.22 -23.72
C LYS A 22 -10.31 -35.48 -22.84
N ARG A 23 -10.41 -35.16 -21.55
CA ARG A 23 -9.32 -35.32 -20.59
C ARG A 23 -9.03 -36.78 -20.24
N ASN A 24 -10.04 -37.63 -20.35
CA ASN A 24 -10.00 -39.00 -19.83
C ASN A 24 -10.24 -40.05 -20.91
N LEU A 25 -10.02 -39.73 -22.19
CA LEU A 25 -9.96 -40.72 -23.26
C LEU A 25 -8.78 -41.68 -23.04
N ASN A 26 -9.02 -42.97 -23.19
CA ASN A 26 -7.94 -43.96 -23.19
C ASN A 26 -7.15 -43.94 -24.50
N MET A 27 -6.19 -44.82 -24.66
CA MET A 27 -5.33 -44.93 -25.86
C MET A 27 -6.13 -45.23 -27.15
N TYR A 28 -7.30 -45.86 -27.02
CA TYR A 28 -8.22 -46.16 -28.13
C TYR A 28 -9.24 -45.04 -28.40
N ARG A 29 -9.07 -43.89 -27.75
CA ARG A 29 -9.97 -42.72 -27.80
C ARG A 29 -11.42 -43.02 -27.33
N HIS A 30 -11.56 -43.99 -26.44
CA HIS A 30 -12.84 -44.29 -25.78
C HIS A 30 -12.83 -43.74 -24.34
N TYR A 31 -14.00 -43.24 -23.92
CA TYR A 31 -14.21 -42.85 -22.53
C TYR A 31 -14.70 -44.05 -21.76
N VAL A 32 -13.90 -44.56 -20.84
CA VAL A 32 -14.22 -45.63 -19.91
C VAL A 32 -14.12 -45.08 -18.51
N TRP A 33 -15.18 -45.19 -17.72
CA TRP A 33 -15.26 -44.54 -16.39
C TRP A 33 -14.18 -45.04 -15.43
N ILE A 34 -13.78 -46.32 -15.47
CA ILE A 34 -12.68 -46.88 -14.65
C ILE A 34 -11.37 -46.21 -15.02
N ASP A 35 -11.05 -46.10 -16.33
CA ASP A 35 -9.84 -45.43 -16.81
C ASP A 35 -9.87 -43.97 -16.42
N ALA A 36 -11.03 -43.30 -16.56
CA ALA A 36 -11.19 -41.90 -16.19
C ALA A 36 -10.95 -41.67 -14.69
N GLN A 37 -11.41 -42.58 -13.82
CA GLN A 37 -11.14 -42.54 -12.39
C GLN A 37 -9.62 -42.71 -12.08
N GLN A 38 -9.01 -43.72 -12.71
CA GLN A 38 -7.55 -43.92 -12.55
C GLN A 38 -6.74 -42.72 -13.02
N PHE A 39 -7.06 -42.14 -14.18
CA PHE A 39 -6.41 -40.93 -14.68
C PHE A 39 -6.63 -39.72 -13.74
N SER A 40 -7.80 -39.62 -13.14
CA SER A 40 -8.10 -38.59 -12.14
C SER A 40 -7.21 -38.77 -10.89
N ASP A 41 -7.12 -39.99 -10.39
CA ASP A 41 -6.32 -40.29 -9.19
C ASP A 41 -4.83 -40.15 -9.46
N MET A 42 -4.32 -40.60 -10.59
CA MET A 42 -2.95 -40.35 -11.02
C MET A 42 -2.63 -38.84 -11.07
N ARG A 43 -3.54 -38.01 -11.61
CA ARG A 43 -3.36 -36.55 -11.63
C ARG A 43 -3.35 -35.91 -10.25
N LYS A 44 -4.12 -36.45 -9.29
CA LYS A 44 -4.09 -36.01 -7.89
C LYS A 44 -2.74 -36.30 -7.23
N HIS A 45 -2.12 -37.42 -7.60
CA HIS A 45 -0.83 -37.86 -7.05
C HIS A 45 0.38 -37.31 -7.84
N ILE A 46 0.19 -36.71 -9.03
CA ILE A 46 1.28 -35.99 -9.67
C ILE A 46 1.64 -34.79 -8.79
N PRO A 47 2.81 -34.76 -8.14
CA PRO A 47 3.20 -33.58 -7.37
C PRO A 47 3.25 -32.42 -8.36
N ARG A 48 2.32 -31.45 -8.18
CA ARG A 48 2.47 -30.18 -8.89
C ARG A 48 3.89 -29.75 -8.63
N ARG A 49 4.66 -29.39 -9.65
CA ARG A 49 6.00 -28.80 -9.50
C ARG A 49 5.84 -27.49 -8.73
N THR A 50 5.59 -27.59 -7.43
CA THR A 50 5.62 -26.48 -6.49
C THR A 50 7.08 -26.13 -6.34
N ARG A 51 7.44 -24.92 -6.76
CA ARG A 51 8.74 -24.35 -6.45
C ARG A 51 8.92 -24.48 -4.94
N ARG A 52 9.83 -25.36 -4.51
CA ARG A 52 10.07 -25.58 -3.09
C ARG A 52 10.80 -24.40 -2.52
N MET A 53 10.44 -23.98 -1.31
CA MET A 53 11.21 -23.02 -0.53
C MET A 53 12.55 -23.67 -0.20
N THR A 54 13.63 -23.20 -0.82
CA THR A 54 15.01 -23.62 -0.48
C THR A 54 15.53 -22.78 0.69
N LYS A 55 16.58 -23.27 1.35
CA LYS A 55 17.24 -22.54 2.43
C LYS A 55 17.73 -21.17 1.93
N ASP A 56 18.42 -21.16 0.79
CA ASP A 56 18.96 -19.92 0.19
C ASP A 56 17.86 -18.90 -0.14
N LEU A 57 16.74 -19.36 -0.71
CA LEU A 57 15.59 -18.50 -1.01
C LEU A 57 14.98 -17.92 0.29
N TRP A 58 14.95 -18.70 1.36
CA TRP A 58 14.45 -18.24 2.65
C TRP A 58 15.38 -17.21 3.29
N GLU A 59 16.68 -17.43 3.24
CA GLU A 59 17.70 -16.48 3.72
C GLU A 59 17.63 -15.15 2.98
N GLU A 60 17.20 -15.15 1.73
CA GLU A 60 16.95 -13.92 0.97
C GLU A 60 15.60 -13.25 1.33
N ILE A 61 14.55 -14.03 1.56
CA ILE A 61 13.20 -13.53 1.85
C ILE A 61 13.12 -12.94 3.27
N VAL A 62 13.72 -13.55 4.28
CA VAL A 62 13.61 -13.12 5.68
C VAL A 62 14.05 -11.69 5.92
N PRO A 63 15.19 -11.20 5.40
CA PRO A 63 15.57 -9.80 5.53
C PRO A 63 14.55 -8.83 4.95
N LEU A 64 13.89 -9.19 3.83
CA LEU A 64 12.86 -8.36 3.21
C LEU A 64 11.59 -8.32 4.07
N LEU A 65 11.18 -9.45 4.65
CA LEU A 65 10.06 -9.49 5.61
C LEU A 65 10.37 -8.63 6.84
N LYS A 66 11.57 -8.70 7.40
CA LYS A 66 12.01 -7.86 8.54
C LYS A 66 12.00 -6.36 8.21
N ARG A 67 12.12 -5.98 6.93
CA ARG A 67 11.89 -4.61 6.44
C ARG A 67 10.41 -4.31 6.18
N HIS A 68 9.51 -5.09 6.75
CA HIS A 68 8.05 -4.98 6.62
C HIS A 68 7.52 -5.09 5.17
N TRP A 69 8.24 -5.77 4.27
CA TRP A 69 7.67 -6.07 2.97
C TRP A 69 6.62 -7.16 3.10
N SER A 70 5.47 -6.99 2.44
CA SER A 70 4.48 -8.07 2.40
C SER A 70 4.95 -9.22 1.51
N PRO A 71 4.50 -10.46 1.76
CA PRO A 71 4.78 -11.59 0.87
C PRO A 71 4.49 -11.33 -0.60
N GLU A 72 3.38 -10.63 -0.91
CA GLU A 72 3.05 -10.23 -2.28
C GLU A 72 4.09 -9.27 -2.87
N THR A 73 4.60 -8.33 -2.05
CA THR A 73 5.64 -7.39 -2.49
C THR A 73 6.94 -8.12 -2.80
N VAL A 74 7.35 -9.06 -1.93
CA VAL A 74 8.56 -9.87 -2.13
C VAL A 74 8.46 -10.66 -3.44
N VAL A 75 7.38 -11.43 -3.62
CA VAL A 75 7.14 -12.24 -4.83
C VAL A 75 7.07 -11.36 -6.08
N GLY A 76 6.39 -10.22 -6.00
CA GLY A 76 6.24 -9.31 -7.13
C GLY A 76 7.57 -8.70 -7.59
N VAL A 77 8.44 -8.31 -6.65
CA VAL A 77 9.77 -7.78 -6.96
C VAL A 77 10.67 -8.86 -7.55
N MET A 78 10.69 -10.07 -6.97
CA MET A 78 11.48 -11.17 -7.50
C MET A 78 11.08 -11.53 -8.92
N ARG A 79 9.78 -11.65 -9.19
CA ARG A 79 9.26 -11.92 -10.54
C ARG A 79 9.60 -10.81 -11.54
N ARG A 80 9.49 -9.55 -11.11
CA ARG A 80 9.86 -8.41 -11.95
C ARG A 80 11.33 -8.43 -12.35
N ASN A 81 12.19 -8.92 -11.46
CA ASN A 81 13.63 -9.06 -11.70
C ASN A 81 14.01 -10.39 -12.40
N GLY A 82 13.02 -11.12 -12.94
CA GLY A 82 13.24 -12.41 -13.61
C GLY A 82 13.67 -13.55 -12.69
N ARG A 83 13.56 -13.37 -11.37
CA ARG A 83 13.99 -14.36 -10.38
C ARG A 83 12.84 -15.30 -10.01
N ASP A 84 13.18 -16.56 -9.88
CA ASP A 84 12.26 -17.56 -9.39
C ASP A 84 11.95 -17.36 -7.91
N CYS A 85 10.66 -17.42 -7.57
CA CYS A 85 10.18 -17.31 -6.20
C CYS A 85 8.97 -18.21 -5.99
N VAL A 86 8.76 -18.65 -4.75
CA VAL A 86 7.54 -19.33 -4.31
C VAL A 86 6.33 -18.37 -4.40
N SER A 87 5.11 -18.87 -4.22
CA SER A 87 3.93 -18.01 -4.14
C SER A 87 3.90 -17.23 -2.82
N ALA A 88 3.16 -16.10 -2.79
CA ALA A 88 2.96 -15.34 -1.56
C ALA A 88 2.29 -16.20 -0.46
N GLU A 89 1.38 -17.09 -0.85
CA GLU A 89 0.72 -18.01 0.08
C GLU A 89 1.71 -18.98 0.75
N TRP A 90 2.71 -19.43 0.02
CA TRP A 90 3.80 -20.23 0.59
C TRP A 90 4.61 -19.45 1.62
N ILE A 91 4.92 -18.18 1.36
CA ILE A 91 5.61 -17.32 2.35
C ILE A 91 4.73 -17.13 3.59
N TYR A 92 3.41 -16.88 3.44
CA TYR A 92 2.48 -16.82 4.57
C TYR A 92 2.44 -18.13 5.37
N HIS A 93 2.47 -19.28 4.69
CA HIS A 93 2.50 -20.58 5.34
C HIS A 93 3.78 -20.75 6.19
N PHE A 94 4.95 -20.40 5.65
CA PHE A 94 6.21 -20.44 6.40
C PHE A 94 6.21 -19.48 7.60
N VAL A 95 5.67 -18.30 7.47
CA VAL A 95 5.54 -17.35 8.60
C VAL A 95 4.59 -17.88 9.68
N ARG A 96 3.53 -18.60 9.30
CA ARG A 96 2.66 -19.31 10.27
C ARG A 96 3.40 -20.41 11.01
N LEU A 97 4.15 -21.24 10.30
CA LEU A 97 4.99 -22.28 10.92
C LEU A 97 6.08 -21.69 11.84
N ASP A 98 6.71 -20.57 11.46
CA ASP A 98 7.65 -19.85 12.31
C ASP A 98 6.97 -19.42 13.62
N LYS A 99 5.77 -18.84 13.54
CA LYS A 99 4.98 -18.45 14.71
C LYS A 99 4.65 -19.65 15.62
N GLU A 100 4.22 -20.77 15.05
CA GLU A 100 3.91 -22.01 15.79
C GLU A 100 5.14 -22.56 16.54
N ARG A 101 6.33 -22.31 16.02
CA ARG A 101 7.63 -22.66 16.62
C ARG A 101 8.20 -21.60 17.56
N GLY A 102 7.39 -20.56 17.90
CA GLY A 102 7.81 -19.47 18.77
C GLY A 102 8.59 -18.35 18.08
N GLY A 103 8.68 -18.37 16.74
CA GLY A 103 9.34 -17.32 15.97
C GLY A 103 8.53 -15.99 15.91
N THR A 104 9.18 -14.94 15.45
CA THR A 104 8.63 -13.57 15.51
C THR A 104 8.37 -12.95 14.14
N LEU A 105 8.54 -13.67 13.03
CA LEU A 105 8.41 -13.11 11.68
C LEU A 105 7.01 -12.52 11.40
N TYR A 106 5.95 -13.08 12.00
CA TYR A 106 4.59 -12.57 11.85
C TYR A 106 4.42 -11.14 12.35
N THR A 107 5.29 -10.65 13.26
CA THR A 107 5.22 -9.28 13.81
C THR A 107 5.59 -8.23 12.77
N TYR A 108 6.33 -8.60 11.74
CA TYR A 108 6.73 -7.72 10.64
C TYR A 108 5.67 -7.62 9.53
N LEU A 109 4.63 -8.46 9.57
CA LEU A 109 3.55 -8.42 8.57
C LEU A 109 2.51 -7.32 8.88
N PRO A 110 1.85 -6.74 7.84
CA PRO A 110 1.04 -5.51 7.99
C PRO A 110 -0.27 -5.64 8.79
N HIS A 111 -0.65 -6.76 9.34
CA HIS A 111 -1.93 -6.91 10.03
C HIS A 111 -1.81 -7.53 11.42
N HIS A 112 -1.34 -6.73 12.40
CA HIS A 112 -1.69 -6.94 13.80
C HIS A 112 -3.13 -6.46 14.01
N LEU A 113 -4.09 -7.35 13.86
CA LEU A 113 -5.52 -7.11 13.96
C LEU A 113 -5.92 -6.49 15.30
N LYS A 114 -6.44 -5.24 15.29
CA LYS A 114 -7.57 -4.81 16.14
C LYS A 114 -8.17 -3.51 15.59
N HIS A 115 -9.42 -3.57 15.14
CA HIS A 115 -10.24 -2.39 14.86
C HIS A 115 -10.66 -1.71 16.17
N ARG A 116 -10.31 -0.43 16.34
CA ARG A 116 -10.87 0.44 17.38
C ARG A 116 -11.75 1.50 16.73
N ARG A 117 -13.02 1.62 17.16
CA ARG A 117 -13.87 2.76 16.81
C ARG A 117 -13.33 4.01 17.51
N ARG A 118 -13.13 5.12 16.79
CA ARG A 118 -12.72 6.40 17.35
C ARG A 118 -13.97 7.17 17.79
N PRO A 119 -13.96 7.86 18.96
CA PRO A 119 -15.02 8.80 19.33
C PRO A 119 -14.98 10.01 18.40
N VAL A 120 -16.16 10.55 18.10
CA VAL A 120 -16.37 11.75 17.29
C VAL A 120 -16.01 12.98 18.13
N SER A 121 -15.03 13.79 17.68
CA SER A 121 -14.69 15.05 18.34
C SER A 121 -15.46 16.22 17.70
N ALA A 122 -15.79 17.25 18.49
CA ALA A 122 -16.43 18.46 18.03
C ALA A 122 -15.56 19.19 16.98
N HIS A 123 -16.19 19.66 15.92
CA HIS A 123 -15.52 20.29 14.78
C HIS A 123 -15.50 21.81 14.95
N ILE A 124 -14.30 22.41 15.01
CA ILE A 124 -14.12 23.86 14.93
C ILE A 124 -13.93 24.23 13.45
N PRO A 125 -14.81 25.08 12.85
CA PRO A 125 -14.69 25.43 11.44
C PRO A 125 -13.43 26.27 11.16
N ILE A 126 -12.65 25.88 10.14
CA ILE A 126 -11.49 26.65 9.64
C ILE A 126 -12.03 27.76 8.73
N LYS A 127 -11.60 29.01 8.98
CA LYS A 127 -12.01 30.18 8.15
C LYS A 127 -11.43 30.08 6.75
N ASP A 128 -12.21 30.50 5.75
CA ASP A 128 -11.81 30.65 4.34
C ASP A 128 -11.21 29.38 3.72
N ARG A 129 -11.68 28.20 4.15
CA ARG A 129 -11.28 26.92 3.56
C ARG A 129 -11.88 26.78 2.15
N VAL A 130 -11.09 26.23 1.23
CA VAL A 130 -11.56 25.85 -0.12
C VAL A 130 -12.02 24.39 -0.07
N SER A 131 -13.26 24.11 -0.46
CA SER A 131 -13.81 22.73 -0.46
C SER A 131 -13.06 21.87 -1.46
N ILE A 132 -13.03 20.56 -1.17
CA ILE A 132 -12.55 19.54 -2.11
C ILE A 132 -13.37 19.52 -3.41
N ASP A 133 -14.62 19.99 -3.40
CA ASP A 133 -15.48 20.09 -4.58
C ASP A 133 -14.91 21.04 -5.63
N GLU A 134 -14.13 22.04 -5.22
CA GLU A 134 -13.44 22.97 -6.11
C GLU A 134 -12.11 22.42 -6.64
N ARG A 135 -11.73 21.21 -6.21
CA ARG A 135 -10.48 20.56 -6.62
C ARG A 135 -10.60 20.09 -8.08
N PRO A 136 -9.60 20.38 -8.94
CA PRO A 136 -9.62 19.92 -10.32
C PRO A 136 -9.73 18.39 -10.45
N ALA A 137 -10.57 17.90 -11.36
CA ALA A 137 -10.81 16.46 -11.56
C ALA A 137 -9.52 15.65 -11.87
N VAL A 138 -8.52 16.27 -12.48
CA VAL A 138 -7.21 15.66 -12.75
C VAL A 138 -6.52 15.16 -11.45
N VAL A 139 -6.79 15.80 -10.31
CA VAL A 139 -6.25 15.39 -9.01
C VAL A 139 -6.87 14.06 -8.57
N ASP A 140 -8.17 13.85 -8.85
CA ASP A 140 -8.87 12.60 -8.52
C ASP A 140 -8.42 11.45 -9.40
N ALA A 141 -8.11 11.70 -10.65
CA ALA A 141 -7.54 10.73 -11.58
C ALA A 141 -6.14 10.23 -11.15
N LYS A 142 -5.43 10.94 -10.26
CA LYS A 142 -4.07 10.62 -9.77
C LYS A 142 -3.05 10.43 -10.88
N THR A 143 -3.22 11.14 -11.98
CA THR A 143 -2.35 11.07 -13.17
C THR A 143 -1.32 12.19 -13.23
N ARG A 144 -1.61 13.31 -12.54
CA ARG A 144 -0.74 14.49 -12.53
C ARG A 144 0.23 14.43 -11.35
N PHE A 145 1.51 14.63 -11.64
CA PHE A 145 2.57 14.78 -10.63
C PHE A 145 2.46 16.14 -9.91
N GLY A 146 2.71 16.11 -8.60
CA GLY A 146 2.75 17.30 -7.75
C GLY A 146 1.48 17.57 -6.95
N ASP A 147 0.53 16.65 -6.94
CA ASP A 147 -0.66 16.71 -6.09
C ASP A 147 -0.41 15.93 -4.78
N TRP A 148 -0.55 16.59 -3.63
CA TRP A 148 -0.19 16.05 -2.32
C TRP A 148 -1.40 15.84 -1.42
N GLU A 149 -1.36 14.81 -0.59
CA GLU A 149 -2.25 14.63 0.56
C GLU A 149 -1.45 14.89 1.83
N MET A 150 -2.04 15.66 2.76
CA MET A 150 -1.43 16.05 4.03
C MET A 150 -2.24 15.55 5.21
N ASP A 151 -1.55 15.07 6.25
CA ASP A 151 -2.16 14.62 7.50
C ASP A 151 -1.18 14.77 8.67
N THR A 152 -1.65 14.54 9.89
CA THR A 152 -0.81 14.48 11.09
C THR A 152 -1.00 13.17 11.84
N ILE A 153 0.09 12.59 12.29
CA ILE A 153 0.09 11.45 13.21
C ILE A 153 0.33 11.97 14.63
N ILE A 154 -0.50 11.58 15.57
CA ILE A 154 -0.46 12.07 16.96
C ILE A 154 0.21 11.04 17.86
N GLY A 155 1.06 11.52 18.77
CA GLY A 155 1.75 10.73 19.77
C GLY A 155 0.88 10.30 20.95
N LYS A 156 1.53 9.70 21.95
CA LYS A 156 0.89 9.29 23.20
C LYS A 156 0.20 10.48 23.86
N ASP A 157 -1.01 10.24 24.40
CA ASP A 157 -1.81 11.22 25.15
C ASP A 157 -2.02 12.56 24.41
N GLY A 158 -2.01 12.55 23.07
CA GLY A 158 -2.14 13.76 22.26
C GLY A 158 -0.87 14.62 22.18
N LYS A 159 0.24 14.19 22.79
CA LYS A 159 1.49 14.93 22.84
C LYS A 159 2.36 14.66 21.59
N GLY A 160 2.84 15.75 21.00
CA GLY A 160 3.63 15.70 19.78
C GLY A 160 2.81 15.35 18.52
N ALA A 161 3.32 15.74 17.38
CA ALA A 161 2.76 15.40 16.09
C ALA A 161 3.86 15.16 15.07
N ILE A 162 3.64 14.23 14.14
CA ILE A 162 4.43 14.05 12.93
C ILE A 162 3.55 14.47 11.76
N VAL A 163 4.00 15.45 10.99
CA VAL A 163 3.38 15.85 9.74
C VAL A 163 3.75 14.83 8.67
N THR A 164 2.79 14.37 7.91
CA THR A 164 2.96 13.46 6.77
C THR A 164 2.39 14.08 5.51
N LEU A 165 3.17 14.05 4.44
CA LEU A 165 2.82 14.52 3.11
C LEU A 165 3.05 13.38 2.12
N VAL A 166 2.05 13.04 1.32
CA VAL A 166 2.15 11.95 0.34
C VAL A 166 1.79 12.47 -1.04
N GLU A 167 2.72 12.34 -1.98
CA GLU A 167 2.46 12.68 -3.39
C GLU A 167 1.57 11.60 -4.03
N ARG A 168 0.48 12.05 -4.69
CA ARG A 168 -0.64 11.17 -5.09
C ARG A 168 -0.29 10.18 -6.18
N THR A 169 0.58 10.54 -7.12
CA THR A 169 0.97 9.68 -8.26
C THR A 169 2.05 8.70 -7.88
N THR A 170 3.13 9.18 -7.29
CA THR A 170 4.34 8.39 -7.01
C THR A 170 4.34 7.72 -5.64
N LYS A 171 3.40 8.08 -4.75
CA LYS A 171 3.30 7.62 -3.36
C LYS A 171 4.50 8.04 -2.50
N LYS A 172 5.26 9.05 -2.94
CA LYS A 172 6.39 9.60 -2.19
C LYS A 172 5.91 10.18 -0.87
N LEU A 173 6.50 9.72 0.23
CA LEU A 173 6.26 10.22 1.58
C LEU A 173 7.33 11.24 1.95
N LEU A 174 6.91 12.38 2.47
CA LEU A 174 7.72 13.29 3.28
C LEU A 174 7.11 13.35 4.67
N MET A 175 7.95 13.29 5.70
CA MET A 175 7.47 13.38 7.08
C MET A 175 8.52 14.00 7.99
N ALA A 176 8.05 14.74 8.99
CA ALA A 176 8.91 15.31 10.02
C ALA A 176 8.13 15.54 11.31
N LYS A 177 8.84 15.57 12.45
CA LYS A 177 8.28 15.85 13.75
C LYS A 177 7.99 17.35 13.89
N SER A 178 6.77 17.70 14.27
CA SER A 178 6.43 19.09 14.59
C SER A 178 7.00 19.47 15.97
N PRO A 179 7.79 20.53 16.08
CA PRO A 179 8.43 20.92 17.33
C PRO A 179 7.43 21.37 18.41
N LYS A 180 6.22 21.76 18.00
CA LYS A 180 5.14 22.24 18.88
C LYS A 180 3.84 21.46 18.70
N GLY A 181 3.93 20.15 18.45
CA GLY A 181 2.78 19.27 18.30
C GLY A 181 1.82 19.76 17.21
N LYS A 182 0.53 19.89 17.50
CA LYS A 182 -0.53 20.34 16.58
C LYS A 182 -0.64 21.86 16.41
N ASN A 183 0.34 22.64 16.82
CA ASN A 183 0.29 24.07 16.63
C ASN A 183 0.27 24.43 15.13
N ALA A 184 -0.78 25.12 14.68
CA ALA A 184 -1.03 25.39 13.27
C ALA A 184 0.14 26.15 12.58
N LYS A 185 0.73 27.15 13.27
CA LYS A 185 1.89 27.90 12.74
C LYS A 185 3.14 27.02 12.60
N ALA A 186 3.36 26.11 13.57
CA ALA A 186 4.51 25.20 13.50
C ALA A 186 4.31 24.15 12.38
N VAL A 187 3.11 23.59 12.26
CA VAL A 187 2.76 22.67 11.18
C VAL A 187 2.91 23.32 9.82
N ALA A 188 2.38 24.54 9.63
CA ALA A 188 2.48 25.24 8.37
C ALA A 188 3.93 25.56 7.94
N LYS A 189 4.78 26.01 8.88
CA LYS A 189 6.20 26.21 8.62
C LYS A 189 6.90 24.91 8.21
N LEU A 190 6.61 23.83 8.90
CA LEU A 190 7.18 22.51 8.63
C LEU A 190 6.76 21.99 7.24
N VAL A 191 5.48 22.14 6.88
CA VAL A 191 4.98 21.77 5.54
C VAL A 191 5.72 22.55 4.44
N VAL A 192 5.87 23.86 4.63
CA VAL A 192 6.63 24.69 3.69
C VAL A 192 8.09 24.22 3.60
N GLN A 193 8.74 23.95 4.71
CA GLN A 193 10.12 23.46 4.73
C GLN A 193 10.27 22.13 3.97
N LEU A 194 9.37 21.17 4.19
CA LEU A 194 9.40 19.86 3.54
C LEU A 194 9.16 19.93 2.03
N LEU A 195 8.29 20.83 1.58
CA LEU A 195 7.94 20.96 0.17
C LEU A 195 8.78 21.98 -0.61
N LYS A 196 9.51 22.87 0.07
CA LYS A 196 10.33 23.92 -0.56
C LYS A 196 11.32 23.41 -1.63
N PRO A 197 12.00 22.25 -1.43
CA PRO A 197 12.86 21.69 -2.48
C PRO A 197 12.12 21.31 -3.78
N TYR A 198 10.80 21.15 -3.69
CA TYR A 198 9.93 20.72 -4.79
C TYR A 198 8.91 21.78 -5.18
N GLU A 199 9.05 23.03 -4.73
CA GLU A 199 8.06 24.11 -4.86
C GLU A 199 7.51 24.26 -6.28
N ARG A 200 8.37 24.22 -7.29
CA ARG A 200 7.97 24.34 -8.71
C ARG A 200 7.03 23.21 -9.18
N HIS A 201 7.01 22.10 -8.46
CA HIS A 201 6.20 20.91 -8.77
C HIS A 201 5.03 20.71 -7.80
N VAL A 202 4.85 21.57 -6.79
CA VAL A 202 3.70 21.48 -5.89
C VAL A 202 2.49 22.13 -6.57
N ARG A 203 1.51 21.33 -6.97
CA ARG A 203 0.30 21.78 -7.67
C ARG A 203 -0.87 22.01 -6.72
N THR A 204 -1.19 20.99 -5.92
CA THR A 204 -2.27 21.06 -4.92
C THR A 204 -1.89 20.32 -3.65
N ILE A 205 -2.50 20.70 -2.54
CA ILE A 205 -2.42 19.98 -1.27
C ILE A 205 -3.85 19.72 -0.81
N THR A 206 -4.17 18.48 -0.44
CA THR A 206 -5.46 18.10 0.13
C THR A 206 -5.29 17.69 1.59
N THR A 207 -6.11 18.23 2.49
CA THR A 207 -6.08 17.94 3.91
C THR A 207 -7.47 17.72 4.48
N ASP A 208 -7.60 17.31 5.77
CA ASP A 208 -8.87 17.32 6.48
C ASP A 208 -9.12 18.67 7.17
N ASN A 209 -10.17 18.71 7.95
CA ASN A 209 -10.58 19.90 8.67
C ASN A 209 -9.95 19.99 10.09
N GLY A 210 -8.76 19.42 10.29
CA GLY A 210 -8.01 19.53 11.54
C GLY A 210 -7.59 20.97 11.82
N THR A 211 -7.71 21.44 13.05
CA THR A 211 -7.33 22.81 13.46
C THR A 211 -5.86 23.11 13.24
N GLU A 212 -5.02 22.08 13.18
CA GLU A 212 -3.60 22.17 12.84
C GLU A 212 -3.33 22.68 11.42
N PHE A 213 -4.34 22.70 10.55
CA PHE A 213 -4.25 23.20 9.18
C PHE A 213 -4.87 24.59 9.00
N ALA A 214 -5.19 25.29 10.10
CA ALA A 214 -5.78 26.64 10.03
C ALA A 214 -4.90 27.66 9.30
N GLU A 215 -3.58 27.47 9.29
CA GLU A 215 -2.63 28.34 8.59
C GLU A 215 -2.42 27.95 7.11
N HIS A 216 -3.42 27.33 6.49
CA HIS A 216 -3.37 26.89 5.08
C HIS A 216 -3.08 28.02 4.08
N LYS A 217 -3.53 29.25 4.35
CA LYS A 217 -3.23 30.43 3.54
C LYS A 217 -1.73 30.74 3.49
N TYR A 218 -1.04 30.57 4.62
CA TYR A 218 0.42 30.73 4.68
C TYR A 218 1.12 29.68 3.80
N ILE A 219 0.68 28.42 3.87
CA ILE A 219 1.21 27.34 3.02
C ILE A 219 0.96 27.66 1.55
N ALA A 220 -0.29 28.02 1.17
CA ALA A 220 -0.68 28.34 -0.19
C ALA A 220 0.17 29.49 -0.76
N LYS A 221 0.37 30.57 0.01
CA LYS A 221 1.18 31.72 -0.38
C LYS A 221 2.65 31.38 -0.57
N LYS A 222 3.25 30.59 0.36
CA LYS A 222 4.67 30.27 0.34
C LYS A 222 5.08 29.26 -0.71
N LEU A 223 4.16 28.36 -1.10
CA LEU A 223 4.41 27.31 -2.10
C LEU A 223 3.70 27.58 -3.43
N HIS A 224 3.06 28.76 -3.60
CA HIS A 224 2.30 29.12 -4.80
C HIS A 224 1.31 28.02 -5.24
N THR A 225 0.61 27.41 -4.28
CA THR A 225 -0.27 26.26 -4.46
C THR A 225 -1.68 26.50 -3.90
N LYS A 226 -2.62 25.62 -4.23
CA LYS A 226 -3.97 25.61 -3.65
C LYS A 226 -4.09 24.50 -2.60
N VAL A 227 -4.71 24.81 -1.46
CA VAL A 227 -4.99 23.87 -0.39
C VAL A 227 -6.48 23.59 -0.36
N PHE A 228 -6.88 22.33 -0.51
CA PHE A 228 -8.27 21.87 -0.50
C PHE A 228 -8.55 21.06 0.76
N PHE A 229 -9.77 21.22 1.27
CA PHE A 229 -10.23 20.55 2.48
C PHE A 229 -11.25 19.48 2.13
N ALA A 230 -10.99 18.24 2.59
CA ALA A 230 -11.91 17.12 2.48
C ALA A 230 -13.21 17.38 3.25
N HIS A 231 -14.29 16.72 2.87
CA HIS A 231 -15.52 16.79 3.64
C HIS A 231 -15.34 16.23 5.06
N PRO A 232 -16.06 16.76 6.02
CA PRO A 232 -16.11 16.16 7.35
C PRO A 232 -16.52 14.69 7.26
N TYR A 233 -15.84 13.83 8.02
CA TYR A 233 -16.08 12.37 8.06
C TYR A 233 -15.82 11.60 6.76
N SER A 234 -15.28 12.22 5.73
CA SER A 234 -15.01 11.61 4.42
C SER A 234 -13.54 11.18 4.28
N SER A 235 -13.11 10.27 5.13
CA SER A 235 -11.70 9.79 5.19
C SER A 235 -11.21 9.16 3.88
N TRP A 236 -12.13 8.62 3.06
CA TRP A 236 -11.80 8.05 1.74
C TRP A 236 -11.27 9.07 0.73
N GLU A 237 -11.57 10.36 0.90
CA GLU A 237 -11.07 11.44 0.05
C GLU A 237 -9.57 11.68 0.22
N LYS A 238 -8.98 11.24 1.34
CA LYS A 238 -7.54 11.23 1.67
C LYS A 238 -7.02 9.81 1.90
N GLY A 239 -7.59 8.81 1.26
CA GLY A 239 -7.27 7.41 1.51
C GLY A 239 -5.80 7.04 1.32
N LEU A 240 -5.03 7.82 0.54
CA LEU A 240 -3.62 7.53 0.31
C LEU A 240 -2.76 7.87 1.53
N VAL A 241 -2.90 9.07 2.10
CA VAL A 241 -2.12 9.46 3.28
C VAL A 241 -2.53 8.63 4.50
N GLU A 242 -3.82 8.31 4.65
CA GLU A 242 -4.28 7.42 5.72
C GLU A 242 -3.67 6.01 5.62
N ASN A 243 -3.64 5.45 4.41
CA ASN A 243 -2.98 4.17 4.19
C ASN A 243 -1.48 4.24 4.45
N THR A 244 -0.84 5.34 4.06
CA THR A 244 0.59 5.56 4.33
C THR A 244 0.84 5.72 5.83
N ASN A 245 -0.02 6.41 6.57
CA ASN A 245 0.06 6.53 8.03
C ASN A 245 -0.07 5.17 8.73
N LYS A 246 -0.87 4.23 8.20
CA LYS A 246 -0.89 2.83 8.69
C LYS A 246 0.45 2.14 8.50
N LEU A 247 1.18 2.44 7.41
CA LEU A 247 2.52 1.90 7.19
C LEU A 247 3.56 2.54 8.12
N VAL A 248 3.46 3.86 8.37
CA VAL A 248 4.29 4.54 9.38
C VAL A 248 4.07 3.91 10.75
N ARG A 249 2.83 3.54 11.09
CA ARG A 249 2.49 2.89 12.37
C ARG A 249 3.06 1.48 12.54
N GLN A 250 3.61 0.87 11.50
CA GLN A 250 4.40 -0.37 11.63
C GLN A 250 5.76 -0.13 12.31
N TYR A 251 6.33 1.06 12.15
CA TYR A 251 7.60 1.48 12.74
C TYR A 251 7.40 2.32 14.01
N ILE A 252 6.34 3.13 14.04
CA ILE A 252 5.99 4.04 15.13
C ILE A 252 4.58 3.67 15.61
N PRO A 253 4.42 2.67 16.50
CA PRO A 253 3.12 2.18 16.95
C PRO A 253 2.26 3.27 17.59
N SER A 254 0.95 3.03 17.69
CA SER A 254 0.05 3.90 18.45
C SER A 254 0.44 3.89 19.93
N GLY A 255 0.42 5.06 20.57
CA GLY A 255 0.83 5.20 21.97
C GLY A 255 2.33 5.45 22.17
N THR A 256 3.13 5.55 21.07
CA THR A 256 4.52 5.97 21.17
C THR A 256 4.62 7.43 21.62
N ASP A 257 5.51 7.71 22.55
CA ASP A 257 5.88 9.07 22.93
C ASP A 257 6.83 9.65 21.85
N PHE A 258 6.39 10.71 21.18
CA PHE A 258 7.19 11.32 20.11
C PHE A 258 8.35 12.18 20.63
N SER A 259 8.39 12.50 21.94
CA SER A 259 9.54 13.18 22.53
C SER A 259 10.80 12.32 22.53
N SER A 260 10.63 10.99 22.64
CA SER A 260 11.71 10.01 22.64
C SER A 260 12.23 9.66 21.23
N LEU A 261 11.53 10.08 20.17
CA LEU A 261 11.93 9.80 18.80
C LEU A 261 12.94 10.86 18.30
N SER A 262 14.08 10.40 17.80
CA SER A 262 15.03 11.28 17.11
C SER A 262 14.53 11.62 15.69
N ASP A 263 14.98 12.74 15.16
CA ASP A 263 14.69 13.12 13.78
C ASP A 263 15.34 12.15 12.78
N ASP A 264 16.51 11.57 13.13
CA ASP A 264 17.17 10.52 12.34
C ASP A 264 16.31 9.26 12.22
N TYR A 265 15.65 8.85 13.31
CA TYR A 265 14.75 7.70 13.25
C TYR A 265 13.52 7.98 12.36
N ILE A 266 12.98 9.20 12.41
CA ILE A 266 11.88 9.62 11.52
C ILE A 266 12.33 9.60 10.06
N LEU A 267 13.54 10.11 9.77
CA LEU A 267 14.13 10.08 8.44
C LEU A 267 14.40 8.64 7.96
N PHE A 268 14.85 7.76 8.85
CA PHE A 268 15.01 6.33 8.57
C PHE A 268 13.68 5.70 8.15
N VAL A 269 12.60 5.91 8.93
CA VAL A 269 11.26 5.38 8.61
C VAL A 269 10.75 5.92 7.26
N GLN A 270 10.93 7.21 7.02
CA GLN A 270 10.60 7.83 5.72
C GLN A 270 11.36 7.16 4.57
N THR A 271 12.64 6.92 4.76
CA THR A 271 13.51 6.31 3.74
C THR A 271 13.10 4.87 3.45
N GLU A 272 12.88 4.06 4.48
CA GLU A 272 12.41 2.68 4.34
C GLU A 272 11.08 2.60 3.58
N LEU A 273 10.13 3.46 3.91
CA LEU A 273 8.82 3.50 3.24
C LEU A 273 8.91 4.00 1.79
N ASN A 274 9.83 4.90 1.50
CA ASN A 274 10.09 5.39 0.14
C ASN A 274 10.89 4.41 -0.73
N LEU A 275 11.67 3.53 -0.12
CA LEU A 275 12.41 2.46 -0.81
C LEU A 275 11.55 1.20 -0.98
N ARG A 276 10.48 1.02 -0.17
CA ARG A 276 9.61 -0.14 -0.22
C ARG A 276 8.82 -0.17 -1.54
N PRO A 277 8.98 -1.21 -2.38
CA PRO A 277 8.22 -1.34 -3.62
C PRO A 277 6.71 -1.41 -3.37
N ARG A 278 5.92 -0.86 -4.29
CA ARG A 278 4.46 -0.85 -4.20
C ARG A 278 3.83 -1.57 -5.39
N LYS A 279 2.89 -2.47 -5.13
CA LYS A 279 2.12 -3.16 -6.19
C LYS A 279 1.47 -2.15 -7.15
N LEU A 280 0.89 -1.07 -6.61
CA LEU A 280 0.27 0.02 -7.39
C LEU A 280 1.27 0.79 -8.29
N LEU A 281 2.57 0.63 -8.08
CA LEU A 281 3.64 1.22 -8.89
C LEU A 281 4.36 0.16 -9.73
N ASN A 282 3.70 -0.96 -10.03
CA ASN A 282 4.30 -2.11 -10.71
C ASN A 282 5.59 -2.56 -10.01
N PHE A 283 5.54 -2.64 -8.68
CA PHE A 283 6.67 -3.00 -7.81
C PHE A 283 7.91 -2.08 -7.93
N SER A 284 7.73 -0.88 -8.46
CA SER A 284 8.71 0.20 -8.29
C SER A 284 8.58 0.80 -6.89
N SER A 285 9.66 1.43 -6.41
CA SER A 285 9.59 2.18 -5.16
C SER A 285 9.06 3.61 -5.39
N PRO A 286 8.43 4.23 -4.37
CA PRO A 286 8.05 5.64 -4.40
C PRO A 286 9.22 6.56 -4.76
N LYS A 287 10.43 6.29 -4.22
CA LYS A 287 11.64 7.05 -4.54
C LYS A 287 11.95 7.03 -6.02
N GLN A 288 12.00 5.83 -6.64
CA GLN A 288 12.28 5.69 -8.09
C GLN A 288 11.26 6.44 -8.95
N LYS A 289 9.96 6.25 -8.66
CA LYS A 289 8.89 6.92 -9.44
C LYS A 289 8.93 8.43 -9.29
N PHE A 290 9.21 8.94 -8.10
CA PHE A 290 9.29 10.37 -7.82
C PHE A 290 10.43 11.03 -8.61
N PHE A 291 11.63 10.46 -8.59
CA PHE A 291 12.76 11.00 -9.35
C PHE A 291 12.52 10.97 -10.86
N LEU A 292 11.95 9.89 -11.38
CA LEU A 292 11.57 9.83 -12.81
C LEU A 292 10.56 10.91 -13.18
N SER A 293 9.57 11.19 -12.32
CA SER A 293 8.59 12.25 -12.57
C SER A 293 9.19 13.65 -12.51
N LEU A 294 10.15 13.88 -11.60
CA LEU A 294 10.90 15.15 -11.54
C LEU A 294 11.68 15.39 -12.84
N HIS A 295 12.43 14.41 -13.32
CA HIS A 295 13.22 14.56 -14.55
C HIS A 295 12.31 14.78 -15.77
N ASN A 296 11.23 14.02 -15.91
CA ASN A 296 10.30 14.20 -17.03
C ASN A 296 9.62 15.58 -17.02
N SER A 297 9.35 16.14 -15.84
CA SER A 297 8.74 17.48 -15.73
C SER A 297 9.71 18.60 -16.04
N VAL A 298 11.01 18.40 -15.88
CA VAL A 298 12.05 19.37 -16.30
C VAL A 298 12.25 19.31 -17.81
N ALA A 299 12.23 18.13 -18.42
CA ALA A 299 12.41 17.94 -19.86
C ALA A 299 11.23 18.48 -20.72
N LEU A 300 10.03 18.59 -20.15
CA LEU A 300 8.82 19.11 -20.83
C LEU A 300 8.60 20.62 -20.59
N GLY A 301 9.42 21.26 -19.79
CA GLY A 301 9.33 22.70 -19.44
C GLY A 301 10.48 23.56 -19.96
N SER A 302 11.31 22.98 -20.81
CA SER A 302 12.37 23.69 -21.56
C SER A 302 11.97 23.99 -22.99
#